data_61e77914902f83abdb2869aebfd4572f
#
_entry.id   61e77914902f83abdb2869aebfd4572f
#
_cell.length_a   1.000
_cell.length_b   1.000
_cell.length_c   1.000
_cell.angle_alpha   90.00
_cell.angle_beta   90.00
_cell.angle_gamma   90.00
#
_symmetry.space_group_name_H-M   'P 1'
#
loop_
_entity.id
_entity.type
_entity.pdbx_description
1 polymer ?
#
loop_
_entity_poly.entity_id
_entity_poly.type
_entity_poly.pdbx_seq_one_letter_code
_entity_poly.pdbx_strand_id
1 'polypeptide(L)'
;MKILNNKNTLSLQMLYAGYHTAGKEWCYNNVISPFSRMYLIDKGEAAVYMNKKKYNLSAGELFIIPKFTFHMYECDNFMYHYYICFFDQLIGGQSLFDNTEIHYQFPATEMDRMLMLRFLELNSDCAIQDPDPKTYDNIPDIYTVNQNKVNYSLNKEIESNGILLQLFSRFLGNTQLLESQSRNQYERLAKIFMYIDNN
;
A
#
# COMPACT_ATOMS: atom_id res chain seq x y z
N MET A 1 28.90 -9.19 -1.11
CA MET A 1 27.51 -9.33 -1.57
C MET A 1 26.94 -10.58 -0.90
N LYS A 2 26.32 -10.41 0.30
CA LYS A 2 25.60 -11.50 0.97
C LYS A 2 24.25 -11.63 0.28
N ILE A 3 24.08 -12.70 -0.46
CA ILE A 3 22.81 -13.12 -1.05
C ILE A 3 21.83 -13.33 0.10
N LEU A 4 20.68 -12.66 0.04
CA LEU A 4 19.56 -12.82 0.95
C LEU A 4 19.32 -14.32 1.19
N ASN A 5 19.49 -14.75 2.43
CA ASN A 5 19.12 -16.11 2.81
C ASN A 5 17.65 -16.34 2.41
N ASN A 6 17.36 -17.49 1.79
CA ASN A 6 16.06 -17.92 1.23
C ASN A 6 14.85 -17.87 2.19
N LYS A 7 14.92 -17.17 3.31
CA LYS A 7 13.85 -17.05 4.32
C LYS A 7 13.04 -15.75 4.26
N ASN A 8 13.47 -14.75 3.47
CA ASN A 8 12.82 -13.45 3.41
C ASN A 8 12.48 -13.08 1.97
N THR A 9 11.54 -13.78 1.34
CA THR A 9 11.01 -13.37 0.04
C THR A 9 9.89 -12.37 0.30
N LEU A 10 10.06 -11.12 -0.15
CA LEU A 10 9.01 -10.13 -0.17
C LEU A 10 8.03 -10.47 -1.29
N SER A 11 6.74 -10.54 -0.96
CA SER A 11 5.66 -10.61 -1.92
C SER A 11 4.80 -9.36 -1.80
N LEU A 12 4.59 -8.68 -2.92
CA LEU A 12 3.60 -7.60 -3.05
C LEU A 12 2.49 -8.09 -3.97
N GLN A 13 1.26 -8.04 -3.48
CA GLN A 13 0.09 -8.44 -4.24
C GLN A 13 -0.82 -7.23 -4.44
N MET A 14 -1.00 -6.78 -5.69
CA MET A 14 -1.92 -5.70 -6.04
C MET A 14 -3.36 -6.11 -5.74
N LEU A 15 -4.14 -5.17 -5.16
CA LEU A 15 -5.56 -5.31 -4.87
C LEU A 15 -6.40 -4.41 -5.78
N TYR A 16 -6.12 -3.11 -5.76
CA TYR A 16 -6.78 -2.11 -6.59
C TYR A 16 -5.76 -1.16 -7.20
N ALA A 17 -6.07 -0.62 -8.37
CA ALA A 17 -5.29 0.44 -8.97
C ALA A 17 -6.20 1.32 -9.84
N GLY A 18 -5.98 2.64 -9.82
CA GLY A 18 -6.81 3.56 -10.58
C GLY A 18 -6.40 5.02 -10.45
N TYR A 19 -7.25 5.87 -10.98
CA TYR A 19 -7.18 7.32 -10.87
C TYR A 19 -8.44 7.82 -10.18
N HIS A 20 -8.28 8.67 -9.20
CA HIS A 20 -9.40 9.23 -8.42
C HIS A 20 -9.36 10.75 -8.41
N THR A 21 -10.56 11.35 -8.49
CA THR A 21 -10.79 12.79 -8.36
C THR A 21 -11.48 13.04 -7.03
N ALA A 22 -10.73 13.52 -6.05
CA ALA A 22 -11.22 13.85 -4.73
C ALA A 22 -11.69 15.32 -4.67
N GLY A 23 -12.83 15.56 -4.05
CA GLY A 23 -13.34 16.86 -3.68
C GLY A 23 -13.57 16.95 -2.17
N LYS A 24 -14.42 17.89 -1.72
CA LYS A 24 -14.72 18.08 -0.29
C LYS A 24 -15.35 16.87 0.38
N GLU A 25 -15.96 15.98 -0.39
CA GLU A 25 -16.52 14.70 0.07
C GLU A 25 -15.43 13.70 0.50
N TRP A 26 -14.18 13.89 0.08
CA TRP A 26 -13.05 13.06 0.49
C TRP A 26 -12.56 13.45 1.89
N CYS A 27 -13.48 13.25 2.84
CA CYS A 27 -13.33 13.58 4.25
C CYS A 27 -13.78 12.37 5.09
N TYR A 28 -12.85 11.44 5.33
CA TYR A 28 -13.12 10.19 6.03
C TYR A 28 -12.32 10.13 7.32
N ASN A 29 -12.99 9.77 8.41
CA ASN A 29 -12.38 9.62 9.74
C ASN A 29 -12.28 8.17 10.14
N ASN A 30 -11.29 7.85 10.97
CA ASN A 30 -11.09 6.53 11.56
C ASN A 30 -10.97 5.41 10.52
N VAL A 31 -10.26 5.67 9.43
CA VAL A 31 -10.00 4.67 8.40
C VAL A 31 -8.84 3.79 8.85
N ILE A 32 -9.01 2.48 8.71
CA ILE A 32 -7.96 1.47 8.89
C ILE A 32 -8.19 0.37 7.86
N SER A 33 -7.16 -0.04 7.15
CA SER A 33 -7.28 -1.03 6.09
C SER A 33 -6.26 -2.16 6.23
N PRO A 34 -6.60 -3.39 5.84
CA PRO A 34 -5.68 -4.52 5.91
C PRO A 34 -4.61 -4.52 4.81
N PHE A 35 -4.59 -3.49 3.96
CA PHE A 35 -3.66 -3.31 2.85
C PHE A 35 -3.03 -1.91 2.86
N SER A 36 -1.91 -1.78 2.19
CA SER A 36 -1.20 -0.51 2.02
C SER A 36 -1.73 0.26 0.82
N ARG A 37 -1.67 1.60 0.88
CA ARG A 37 -2.05 2.50 -0.20
C ARG A 37 -0.87 3.36 -0.62
N MET A 38 -0.60 3.40 -1.91
CA MET A 38 0.38 4.29 -2.53
C MET A 38 -0.36 5.28 -3.41
N TYR A 39 -0.01 6.56 -3.31
CA TYR A 39 -0.55 7.65 -4.12
C TYR A 39 0.55 8.37 -4.88
N LEU A 40 0.26 8.74 -6.13
CA LEU A 40 0.98 9.78 -6.86
C LEU A 40 -0.01 10.93 -7.11
N ILE A 41 0.27 12.09 -6.55
CA ILE A 41 -0.60 13.26 -6.66
C ILE A 41 -0.36 13.90 -8.03
N ASP A 42 -1.42 14.00 -8.83
CA ASP A 42 -1.36 14.58 -10.17
C ASP A 42 -1.64 16.09 -10.16
N LYS A 43 -2.71 16.52 -9.45
CA LYS A 43 -3.15 17.91 -9.36
C LYS A 43 -3.82 18.20 -8.02
N GLY A 44 -3.82 19.49 -7.64
CA GLY A 44 -4.48 19.94 -6.43
C GLY A 44 -3.74 19.54 -5.17
N GLU A 45 -4.47 19.53 -4.06
CA GLU A 45 -3.91 19.26 -2.74
C GLU A 45 -4.96 18.66 -1.80
N ALA A 46 -4.50 17.89 -0.83
CA ALA A 46 -5.32 17.32 0.24
C ALA A 46 -4.42 17.06 1.47
N ALA A 47 -5.01 16.53 2.54
CA ALA A 47 -4.25 16.13 3.71
C ALA A 47 -4.60 14.71 4.17
N VAL A 48 -3.60 14.04 4.71
CA VAL A 48 -3.75 12.78 5.45
C VAL A 48 -3.18 12.96 6.84
N TYR A 49 -3.96 12.55 7.84
CA TYR A 49 -3.51 12.54 9.23
C TYR A 49 -3.25 11.09 9.63
N MET A 50 -2.01 10.77 9.98
CA MET A 50 -1.62 9.45 10.50
C MET A 50 -0.43 9.57 11.44
N ASN A 51 -0.27 8.65 12.38
CA ASN A 51 0.84 8.63 13.32
C ASN A 51 1.03 9.97 14.07
N LYS A 52 -0.09 10.64 14.42
CA LYS A 52 -0.13 11.96 15.09
C LYS A 52 0.50 13.10 14.26
N LYS A 53 0.62 12.94 12.95
CA LYS A 53 1.19 13.93 12.03
C LYS A 53 0.22 14.21 10.90
N LYS A 54 0.15 15.48 10.47
CA LYS A 54 -0.51 15.91 9.23
C LYS A 54 0.50 15.84 8.08
N TYR A 55 0.11 15.17 7.01
CA TYR A 55 0.82 15.13 5.73
C TYR A 55 0.01 15.92 4.72
N ASN A 56 0.53 17.06 4.28
CA ASN A 56 -0.08 17.82 3.19
C ASN A 56 0.39 17.21 1.87
N LEU A 57 -0.54 16.71 1.09
CA LEU A 57 -0.29 16.07 -0.21
C LEU A 57 -0.40 17.12 -1.30
N SER A 58 0.62 17.27 -2.12
CA SER A 58 0.68 18.26 -3.21
C SER A 58 1.04 17.60 -4.54
N ALA A 59 0.66 18.25 -5.64
CA ALA A 59 0.94 17.75 -6.98
C ALA A 59 2.44 17.43 -7.16
N GLY A 60 2.73 16.29 -7.78
CA GLY A 60 4.09 15.79 -8.03
C GLY A 60 4.70 15.01 -6.87
N GLU A 61 3.95 14.65 -5.83
CA GLU A 61 4.44 13.88 -4.70
C GLU A 61 3.97 12.43 -4.73
N LEU A 62 4.83 11.53 -4.24
CA LEU A 62 4.50 10.17 -3.86
C LEU A 62 4.20 10.12 -2.36
N PHE A 63 3.17 9.37 -1.99
CA PHE A 63 2.77 9.16 -0.60
C PHE A 63 2.34 7.72 -0.35
N ILE A 64 2.59 7.21 0.86
CA ILE A 64 2.18 5.85 1.24
C ILE A 64 1.49 5.83 2.60
N ILE A 65 0.42 5.06 2.70
CA ILE A 65 -0.25 4.69 3.96
C ILE A 65 -0.04 3.18 4.15
N PRO A 66 0.72 2.75 5.17
CA PRO A 66 0.89 1.33 5.47
C PRO A 66 -0.41 0.68 5.93
N LYS A 67 -0.54 -0.62 5.68
CA LYS A 67 -1.64 -1.42 6.23
C LYS A 67 -1.76 -1.25 7.75
N PHE A 68 -2.96 -1.41 8.27
CA PHE A 68 -3.29 -1.30 9.70
C PHE A 68 -2.89 0.03 10.36
N THR A 69 -2.69 1.10 9.55
CA THR A 69 -2.42 2.45 10.05
C THR A 69 -3.73 3.22 10.16
N PHE A 70 -4.08 3.68 11.37
CA PHE A 70 -5.21 4.61 11.55
C PHE A 70 -4.91 5.94 10.88
N HIS A 71 -5.82 6.36 10.03
CA HIS A 71 -5.68 7.62 9.32
C HIS A 71 -7.00 8.31 9.05
N MET A 72 -6.92 9.58 8.69
CA MET A 72 -8.04 10.43 8.28
C MET A 72 -7.68 11.15 6.99
N TYR A 73 -8.67 11.40 6.17
CA TYR A 73 -8.56 12.17 4.93
C TYR A 73 -9.26 13.51 5.07
N GLU A 74 -8.69 14.54 4.46
CA GLU A 74 -9.26 15.88 4.38
C GLU A 74 -8.90 16.51 3.02
N CYS A 75 -9.91 16.96 2.26
CA CYS A 75 -9.72 17.68 1.02
C CYS A 75 -10.62 18.92 1.02
N ASP A 76 -10.02 20.12 1.14
CA ASP A 76 -10.76 21.37 1.22
C ASP A 76 -11.31 21.83 -0.13
N ASN A 77 -10.66 21.44 -1.22
CA ASN A 77 -11.01 21.88 -2.56
C ASN A 77 -11.06 20.71 -3.54
N PHE A 78 -9.91 20.32 -4.08
CA PHE A 78 -9.79 19.15 -4.96
C PHE A 78 -8.39 18.56 -4.92
N MET A 79 -8.30 17.24 -5.18
CA MET A 79 -7.06 16.53 -5.45
C MET A 79 -7.31 15.43 -6.48
N TYR A 80 -6.46 15.37 -7.48
CA TYR A 80 -6.45 14.28 -8.47
C TYR A 80 -5.22 13.43 -8.23
N HIS A 81 -5.41 12.13 -8.08
CA HIS A 81 -4.29 11.24 -7.79
C HIS A 81 -4.46 9.85 -8.42
N TYR A 82 -3.34 9.26 -8.76
CA TYR A 82 -3.22 7.84 -9.06
C TYR A 82 -3.04 7.08 -7.76
N TYR A 83 -3.63 5.88 -7.67
CA TYR A 83 -3.50 5.04 -6.49
C TYR A 83 -3.22 3.59 -6.84
N ILE A 84 -2.48 2.91 -5.96
CA ILE A 84 -2.29 1.48 -5.93
C ILE A 84 -2.53 1.00 -4.50
N CYS A 85 -3.49 0.07 -4.32
CA CYS A 85 -3.71 -0.65 -3.07
C CYS A 85 -3.10 -2.04 -3.19
N PHE A 86 -2.34 -2.47 -2.19
CA PHE A 86 -1.61 -3.73 -2.26
C PHE A 86 -1.38 -4.34 -0.88
N PHE A 87 -1.29 -5.67 -0.84
CA PHE A 87 -0.81 -6.41 0.32
C PHE A 87 0.70 -6.55 0.24
N ASP A 88 1.37 -6.39 1.39
CA ASP A 88 2.78 -6.70 1.57
C ASP A 88 2.91 -7.88 2.53
N GLN A 89 3.71 -8.86 2.16
CA GLN A 89 4.01 -10.01 3.00
C GLN A 89 5.49 -10.37 2.88
N LEU A 90 6.12 -10.59 4.03
CA LEU A 90 7.37 -11.34 4.11
C LEU A 90 7.05 -12.81 4.36
N ILE A 91 7.88 -13.72 3.84
CA ILE A 91 7.78 -15.12 4.23
C ILE A 91 7.96 -15.20 5.75
N GLY A 92 6.91 -15.66 6.44
CA GLY A 92 6.83 -15.65 7.89
C GLY A 92 5.77 -14.70 8.46
N GLY A 93 4.98 -14.02 7.60
CA GLY A 93 3.81 -13.22 8.00
C GLY A 93 4.12 -11.84 8.59
N GLN A 94 5.38 -11.40 8.57
CA GLN A 94 5.77 -10.07 9.05
C GLN A 94 5.51 -9.01 7.98
N SER A 95 5.15 -7.79 8.40
CA SER A 95 5.12 -6.64 7.51
C SER A 95 6.52 -6.05 7.32
N LEU A 96 6.79 -5.57 6.12
CA LEU A 96 8.04 -4.85 5.85
C LEU A 96 8.11 -3.54 6.65
N PHE A 97 6.96 -2.95 6.95
CA PHE A 97 6.85 -1.70 7.69
C PHE A 97 7.26 -1.81 9.16
N ASP A 98 7.31 -3.04 9.73
CA ASP A 98 7.59 -3.23 11.15
C ASP A 98 9.07 -3.02 11.52
N ASN A 99 9.99 -3.23 10.57
CA ASN A 99 11.43 -3.25 10.82
C ASN A 99 12.23 -2.41 9.82
N THR A 100 11.58 -1.53 9.07
CA THR A 100 12.22 -0.72 8.04
C THR A 100 11.88 0.75 8.25
N GLU A 101 12.86 1.63 8.11
CA GLU A 101 12.60 3.06 8.06
C GLU A 101 11.82 3.39 6.78
N ILE A 102 10.70 4.08 6.93
CA ILE A 102 9.80 4.43 5.83
C ILE A 102 9.77 5.93 5.63
N HIS A 103 10.03 6.36 4.41
CA HIS A 103 9.79 7.71 3.93
C HIS A 103 8.37 7.80 3.39
N TYR A 104 7.44 8.34 4.18
CA TYR A 104 6.01 8.33 3.83
C TYR A 104 5.65 9.26 2.67
N GLN A 105 6.43 10.31 2.43
CA GLN A 105 6.16 11.37 1.45
C GLN A 105 7.45 11.94 0.88
N PHE A 106 7.53 12.07 -0.44
CA PHE A 106 8.65 12.71 -1.13
C PHE A 106 8.27 13.10 -2.57
N PRO A 107 9.01 14.02 -3.22
CA PRO A 107 8.80 14.36 -4.62
C PRO A 107 8.99 13.16 -5.54
N ALA A 108 8.02 12.92 -6.43
CA ALA A 108 8.12 11.91 -7.48
C ALA A 108 9.09 12.36 -8.58
N THR A 109 9.85 11.40 -9.10
CA THR A 109 10.63 11.59 -10.32
C THR A 109 9.77 11.32 -11.56
N GLU A 110 10.26 11.71 -12.74
CA GLU A 110 9.61 11.36 -14.00
C GLU A 110 9.52 9.83 -14.21
N MET A 111 10.53 9.09 -13.74
CA MET A 111 10.50 7.62 -13.78
C MET A 111 9.37 7.06 -12.91
N ASP A 112 9.17 7.60 -11.69
CA ASP A 112 8.09 7.17 -10.81
C ASP A 112 6.73 7.41 -11.48
N ARG A 113 6.56 8.56 -12.15
CA ARG A 113 5.36 8.90 -12.92
C ARG A 113 5.13 7.91 -14.07
N MET A 114 6.15 7.64 -14.87
CA MET A 114 6.06 6.68 -15.99
C MET A 114 5.69 5.28 -15.49
N LEU A 115 6.31 4.82 -14.42
CA LEU A 115 6.03 3.52 -13.80
C LEU A 115 4.58 3.44 -13.29
N MET A 116 4.09 4.49 -12.63
CA MET A 116 2.70 4.56 -12.15
C MET A 116 1.71 4.46 -13.31
N LEU A 117 1.91 5.26 -14.36
CA LEU A 117 1.03 5.25 -15.55
C LEU A 117 1.05 3.88 -16.24
N ARG A 118 2.23 3.29 -16.42
CA ARG A 118 2.36 1.95 -17.02
C ARG A 118 1.67 0.88 -16.17
N PHE A 119 1.79 0.98 -14.84
CA PHE A 119 1.09 0.08 -13.93
C PHE A 119 -0.44 0.13 -14.11
N LEU A 120 -1.00 1.34 -14.24
CA LEU A 120 -2.43 1.51 -14.44
C LEU A 120 -2.89 1.00 -15.81
N GLU A 121 -2.11 1.17 -16.87
CA GLU A 121 -2.42 0.58 -18.18
C GLU A 121 -2.54 -0.95 -18.12
N LEU A 122 -1.60 -1.59 -17.40
CA LEU A 122 -1.62 -3.04 -17.23
C LEU A 122 -2.80 -3.53 -16.38
N ASN A 123 -3.33 -2.68 -15.49
CA ASN A 123 -4.33 -3.03 -14.49
C ASN A 123 -5.60 -2.16 -14.58
N SER A 124 -6.00 -1.77 -15.78
CA SER A 124 -7.09 -0.82 -16.05
C SER A 124 -8.48 -1.26 -15.55
N ASP A 125 -8.67 -2.55 -15.32
CA ASP A 125 -9.90 -3.16 -14.81
C ASP A 125 -9.93 -3.36 -13.30
N CYS A 126 -8.94 -2.79 -12.57
CA CYS A 126 -8.76 -2.98 -11.13
C CYS A 126 -9.14 -1.75 -10.31
N ALA A 127 -9.90 -0.81 -10.86
CA ALA A 127 -10.30 0.39 -10.14
C ALA A 127 -11.35 0.11 -9.04
N ILE A 128 -11.24 0.86 -7.94
CA ILE A 128 -12.25 0.89 -6.88
C ILE A 128 -13.54 1.47 -7.47
N GLN A 129 -14.67 0.79 -7.27
CA GLN A 129 -15.97 1.21 -7.78
C GLN A 129 -16.64 2.25 -6.88
N ASP A 130 -16.59 2.03 -5.57
CA ASP A 130 -17.11 2.96 -4.56
C ASP A 130 -15.92 3.53 -3.76
N PRO A 131 -15.69 4.85 -3.79
CA PRO A 131 -14.52 5.46 -3.14
C PRO A 131 -14.61 5.52 -1.61
N ASP A 132 -15.74 5.18 -1.00
CA ASP A 132 -15.87 5.14 0.47
C ASP A 132 -15.01 4.00 1.04
N PRO A 133 -13.97 4.30 1.86
CA PRO A 133 -13.12 3.27 2.47
C PRO A 133 -13.91 2.23 3.26
N LYS A 134 -15.01 2.61 3.88
CA LYS A 134 -15.86 1.69 4.65
C LYS A 134 -16.46 0.59 3.78
N THR A 135 -16.68 0.88 2.51
CA THR A 135 -17.26 -0.08 1.55
C THR A 135 -16.23 -1.07 1.08
N TYR A 136 -15.07 -0.62 0.61
CA TYR A 136 -14.09 -1.51 -0.03
C TYR A 136 -13.04 -2.10 0.93
N ASP A 137 -12.92 -1.57 2.17
CA ASP A 137 -12.00 -2.11 3.18
C ASP A 137 -12.57 -3.36 3.90
N ASN A 138 -13.90 -3.53 3.89
CA ASN A 138 -14.62 -4.56 4.65
C ASN A 138 -15.23 -5.65 3.76
N ILE A 139 -14.71 -5.83 2.54
CA ILE A 139 -15.20 -6.88 1.64
C ILE A 139 -14.78 -8.25 2.20
N PRO A 140 -15.72 -9.20 2.39
CA PRO A 140 -15.38 -10.58 2.71
C PRO A 140 -14.39 -11.13 1.68
N ASP A 141 -13.40 -11.88 2.14
CA ASP A 141 -12.38 -12.50 1.27
C ASP A 141 -11.58 -11.51 0.40
N ILE A 142 -11.34 -10.30 0.92
CA ILE A 142 -10.58 -9.24 0.23
C ILE A 142 -9.24 -9.74 -0.35
N TYR A 143 -8.63 -10.76 0.27
CA TYR A 143 -7.38 -11.37 -0.20
C TYR A 143 -7.54 -12.17 -1.50
N THR A 144 -8.76 -12.52 -1.88
CA THR A 144 -9.06 -13.35 -3.07
C THR A 144 -9.68 -12.56 -4.23
N VAL A 145 -9.98 -11.28 -4.03
CA VAL A 145 -10.68 -10.42 -5.01
C VAL A 145 -10.04 -10.48 -6.41
N ASN A 146 -8.72 -10.57 -6.52
CA ASN A 146 -8.01 -10.63 -7.80
C ASN A 146 -7.55 -12.04 -8.21
N GLN A 147 -7.69 -13.06 -7.35
CA GLN A 147 -7.27 -14.43 -7.68
C GLN A 147 -8.15 -15.10 -8.74
N ASN A 148 -9.39 -14.63 -8.90
CA ASN A 148 -10.36 -15.20 -9.83
C ASN A 148 -10.38 -14.52 -11.23
N LYS A 149 -9.43 -13.64 -11.53
CA LYS A 149 -9.35 -13.01 -12.86
C LYS A 149 -8.82 -14.00 -13.89
N VAL A 150 -9.72 -14.57 -14.67
CA VAL A 150 -9.53 -15.69 -15.61
C VAL A 150 -8.58 -15.38 -16.79
N ASN A 151 -8.18 -14.12 -16.99
CA ASN A 151 -7.41 -13.69 -18.16
C ASN A 151 -6.11 -12.94 -17.81
N TYR A 152 -5.49 -13.23 -16.69
CA TYR A 152 -4.20 -12.62 -16.37
C TYR A 152 -3.09 -13.32 -17.14
N SER A 153 -2.51 -12.60 -18.09
CA SER A 153 -1.35 -13.07 -18.83
C SER A 153 -0.12 -13.00 -17.93
N LEU A 154 0.66 -14.07 -17.84
CA LEU A 154 1.85 -14.18 -16.99
C LEU A 154 2.85 -13.02 -17.19
N ASN A 155 3.01 -12.54 -18.43
CA ASN A 155 3.89 -11.39 -18.69
C ASN A 155 3.36 -10.10 -18.05
N LYS A 156 2.05 -9.85 -18.08
CA LYS A 156 1.45 -8.70 -17.40
C LYS A 156 1.64 -8.77 -15.88
N GLU A 157 1.47 -9.95 -15.31
CA GLU A 157 1.67 -10.18 -13.87
C GLU A 157 3.12 -9.92 -13.47
N ILE A 158 4.09 -10.45 -14.23
CA ILE A 158 5.52 -10.23 -13.97
C ILE A 158 5.87 -8.74 -14.10
N GLU A 159 5.39 -8.06 -15.15
CA GLU A 159 5.63 -6.63 -15.37
C GLU A 159 5.01 -5.79 -14.25
N SER A 160 3.74 -6.03 -13.88
CA SER A 160 3.06 -5.33 -12.79
C SER A 160 3.79 -5.50 -11.45
N ASN A 161 4.17 -6.72 -11.10
CA ASN A 161 4.90 -6.99 -9.88
C ASN A 161 6.27 -6.30 -9.87
N GLY A 162 6.99 -6.31 -10.99
CA GLY A 162 8.26 -5.60 -11.14
C GLY A 162 8.12 -4.09 -10.94
N ILE A 163 7.11 -3.48 -11.54
CA ILE A 163 6.81 -2.05 -11.38
C ILE A 163 6.42 -1.73 -9.93
N LEU A 164 5.54 -2.53 -9.32
CA LEU A 164 5.12 -2.31 -7.94
C LEU A 164 6.30 -2.39 -6.96
N LEU A 165 7.21 -3.35 -7.14
CA LEU A 165 8.43 -3.45 -6.35
C LEU A 165 9.35 -2.25 -6.52
N GLN A 166 9.51 -1.72 -7.75
CA GLN A 166 10.31 -0.53 -8.01
C GLN A 166 9.70 0.70 -7.33
N LEU A 167 8.40 0.95 -7.49
CA LEU A 167 7.71 2.07 -6.84
C LEU A 167 7.77 1.95 -5.32
N PHE A 168 7.54 0.75 -4.77
CA PHE A 168 7.59 0.51 -3.34
C PHE A 168 8.99 0.74 -2.76
N SER A 169 10.04 0.36 -3.48
CA SER A 169 11.43 0.54 -3.05
C SER A 169 11.78 1.99 -2.76
N ARG A 170 11.08 2.96 -3.38
CA ARG A 170 11.28 4.39 -3.18
C ARG A 170 10.94 4.86 -1.76
N PHE A 171 10.05 4.14 -1.07
CA PHE A 171 9.62 4.45 0.29
C PHE A 171 10.55 3.86 1.36
N LEU A 172 11.44 2.95 0.99
CA LEU A 172 12.36 2.30 1.92
C LEU A 172 13.60 3.17 2.13
N GLY A 173 13.90 3.48 3.40
CA GLY A 173 15.17 4.09 3.78
C GLY A 173 16.35 3.13 3.60
N ASN A 174 17.58 3.61 3.81
CA ASN A 174 18.81 2.82 3.74
C ASN A 174 18.96 1.85 4.93
N THR A 175 17.90 1.18 5.30
CA THR A 175 17.89 0.29 6.45
C THR A 175 18.43 -1.08 6.04
N GLN A 176 19.47 -1.55 6.72
CA GLN A 176 19.78 -2.97 6.74
C GLN A 176 18.61 -3.65 7.47
N LEU A 177 18.02 -4.69 6.87
CA LEU A 177 17.01 -5.52 7.54
C LEU A 177 17.60 -5.94 8.90
N LEU A 178 17.08 -5.35 9.97
CA LEU A 178 17.52 -5.67 11.32
C LEU A 178 17.16 -7.12 11.61
N GLU A 179 18.17 -7.96 11.78
CA GLU A 179 17.97 -9.34 12.21
C GLU A 179 17.33 -9.34 13.62
N SER A 180 16.03 -9.68 13.67
CA SER A 180 15.44 -10.51 14.73
C SER A 180 15.33 -10.03 16.17
N GLN A 181 15.15 -8.78 16.50
CA GLN A 181 14.66 -8.46 17.88
C GLN A 181 13.13 -8.51 18.03
N SER A 182 12.38 -8.41 16.93
CA SER A 182 10.91 -8.43 16.96
C SER A 182 10.28 -9.83 16.98
N ARG A 183 11.05 -10.89 16.72
CA ARG A 183 10.54 -12.27 16.67
C ARG A 183 9.77 -12.67 17.94
N ASN A 184 10.19 -12.19 19.11
CA ASN A 184 9.54 -12.49 20.40
C ASN A 184 8.19 -11.78 20.61
N GLN A 185 7.95 -10.61 20.00
CA GLN A 185 6.68 -9.90 20.17
C GLN A 185 5.58 -10.49 19.27
N TYR A 186 5.92 -10.81 18.03
CA TYR A 186 4.96 -11.40 17.07
C TYR A 186 4.60 -12.86 17.43
N GLU A 187 5.56 -13.66 17.92
CA GLU A 187 5.25 -15.00 18.43
C GLU A 187 4.30 -14.94 19.62
N ARG A 188 4.39 -13.91 20.47
CA ARG A 188 3.45 -13.69 21.56
C ARG A 188 2.05 -13.30 21.07
N LEU A 189 1.96 -12.39 20.09
CA LEU A 189 0.69 -11.98 19.52
C LEU A 189 0.05 -13.11 18.72
N ALA A 190 0.81 -13.85 17.90
CA ALA A 190 0.31 -15.02 17.19
C ALA A 190 -0.26 -16.10 18.14
N LYS A 191 0.39 -16.34 19.29
CA LYS A 191 -0.13 -17.23 20.34
C LYS A 191 -1.42 -16.71 20.95
N ILE A 192 -1.57 -15.40 21.14
CA ILE A 192 -2.80 -14.78 21.65
C ILE A 192 -3.94 -14.95 20.64
N PHE A 193 -3.70 -14.69 19.36
CA PHE A 193 -4.69 -14.90 18.32
C PHE A 193 -5.10 -16.37 18.18
N MET A 194 -4.14 -17.30 18.17
CA MET A 194 -4.45 -18.74 18.19
C MET A 194 -5.25 -19.18 19.43
N TYR A 195 -5.03 -18.55 20.57
CA TYR A 195 -5.80 -18.83 21.77
C TYR A 195 -7.24 -18.31 21.68
N ILE A 196 -7.43 -17.14 21.09
CA ILE A 196 -8.78 -16.55 20.88
C ILE A 196 -9.59 -17.37 19.87
N ASP A 197 -8.94 -17.83 18.77
CA ASP A 197 -9.62 -18.63 17.72
C ASP A 197 -9.98 -20.06 18.17
N ASN A 198 -9.39 -20.56 19.24
CA ASN A 198 -9.63 -21.93 19.76
C ASN A 198 -10.53 -21.97 21.01
N ASN A 199 -11.05 -20.84 21.48
CA ASN A 199 -11.97 -20.71 22.62
C ASN A 199 -13.11 -19.73 22.31
#